data_d2c30e6ebadb2467b1a12fd5ec3b8574
#
_entry.id   d2c30e6ebadb2467b1a12fd5ec3b8574
#
_cell.length_a   1.000
_cell.length_b   1.000
_cell.length_c   1.000
_cell.angle_alpha   90.00
_cell.angle_beta   90.00
_cell.angle_gamma   90.00
#
_symmetry.space_group_name_H-M   'P 1'
#
loop_
_entity.id
_entity.type
_entity.pdbx_description
1 polymer ?
#
loop_
_entity_poly.entity_id
_entity_poly.type
_entity_poly.pdbx_seq_one_letter_code
_entity_poly.pdbx_strand_id
1 'polypeptide(L)'
;MSTITRDELSRVGLRLLTDHGLADVSMRRVAKEFDVAVSALYWHVKDKQSLLGAMVDELLDDIQFDPPTGDWRADLTARAVLLYDTILHTRDAAELTASVLALGTGGKKLREALDEVSPNTVTTDAIMSLLIGHATLHQQRMQAQALGVEVEESTTTTFRDALQLMI
;
A
#
# COMPACT_ATOMS: atom_id res chain seq x y z
N MET A 1 -29.97 -6.41 -9.46
CA MET A 1 -28.64 -7.05 -9.43
C MET A 1 -27.64 -5.90 -9.48
N SER A 2 -26.90 -5.68 -8.42
CA SER A 2 -25.82 -4.65 -8.41
C SER A 2 -24.76 -5.08 -9.43
N THR A 3 -24.39 -4.18 -10.32
CA THR A 3 -23.32 -4.45 -11.31
C THR A 3 -22.01 -4.41 -10.55
N ILE A 4 -21.26 -5.53 -10.53
CA ILE A 4 -19.92 -5.57 -9.91
C ILE A 4 -19.05 -4.52 -10.60
N THR A 5 -18.33 -3.72 -9.81
CA THR A 5 -17.36 -2.74 -10.33
C THR A 5 -15.95 -3.10 -9.91
N ARG A 6 -14.94 -2.51 -10.57
CA ARG A 6 -13.54 -2.68 -10.19
C ARG A 6 -13.30 -2.21 -8.75
N ASP A 7 -13.91 -1.10 -8.34
CA ASP A 7 -13.77 -0.52 -7.01
C ASP A 7 -14.41 -1.41 -5.93
N GLU A 8 -15.56 -2.06 -6.23
CA GLU A 8 -16.15 -3.04 -5.32
C GLU A 8 -15.24 -4.28 -5.17
N LEU A 9 -14.58 -4.72 -6.24
CA LEU A 9 -13.62 -5.82 -6.19
C LEU A 9 -12.40 -5.47 -5.33
N SER A 10 -11.85 -4.25 -5.47
CA SER A 10 -10.71 -3.80 -4.67
C SER A 10 -11.08 -3.65 -3.19
N ARG A 11 -12.26 -3.11 -2.85
CA ARG A 11 -12.74 -3.02 -1.46
C ARG A 11 -12.94 -4.39 -0.82
N VAL A 12 -13.52 -5.33 -1.55
CA VAL A 12 -13.65 -6.73 -1.07
C VAL A 12 -12.27 -7.35 -0.90
N GLY A 13 -11.34 -7.12 -1.82
CA GLY A 13 -9.97 -7.57 -1.72
C GLY A 13 -9.26 -7.02 -0.47
N LEU A 14 -9.41 -5.72 -0.18
CA LEU A 14 -8.85 -5.07 1.01
C LEU A 14 -9.46 -5.62 2.31
N ARG A 15 -10.77 -5.89 2.34
CA ARG A 15 -11.41 -6.54 3.48
C ARG A 15 -10.84 -7.93 3.72
N LEU A 16 -10.69 -8.76 2.66
CA LEU A 16 -10.08 -10.08 2.76
C LEU A 16 -8.61 -10.01 3.23
N LEU A 17 -7.86 -9.00 2.76
CA LEU A 17 -6.49 -8.73 3.21
C LEU A 17 -6.45 -8.45 4.72
N THR A 18 -7.31 -7.58 5.20
CA THR A 18 -7.38 -7.20 6.61
C THR A 18 -7.75 -8.39 7.49
N ASP A 19 -8.76 -9.15 7.09
CA ASP A 19 -9.31 -10.25 7.89
C ASP A 19 -8.43 -11.49 7.89
N HIS A 20 -7.81 -11.80 6.75
CA HIS A 20 -7.16 -13.11 6.52
C HIS A 20 -5.69 -13.03 6.07
N GLY A 21 -5.21 -11.87 5.67
CA GLY A 21 -3.85 -11.66 5.15
C GLY A 21 -3.72 -11.87 3.65
N LEU A 22 -2.56 -11.47 3.11
CA LEU A 22 -2.30 -11.45 1.66
C LEU A 22 -2.35 -12.83 1.00
N ALA A 23 -1.91 -13.86 1.70
CA ALA A 23 -1.92 -15.24 1.20
C ALA A 23 -3.33 -15.74 0.85
N ASP A 24 -4.32 -15.25 1.57
CA ASP A 24 -5.73 -15.61 1.39
C ASP A 24 -6.45 -14.80 0.31
N VAL A 25 -5.88 -13.71 -0.19
CA VAL A 25 -6.45 -12.93 -1.30
C VAL A 25 -6.27 -13.69 -2.61
N SER A 26 -7.37 -14.19 -3.15
CA SER A 26 -7.39 -14.91 -4.42
C SER A 26 -8.65 -14.59 -5.23
N MET A 27 -8.56 -14.68 -6.57
CA MET A 27 -9.71 -14.47 -7.47
C MET A 27 -10.91 -15.35 -7.08
N ARG A 28 -10.65 -16.58 -6.65
CA ARG A 28 -11.71 -17.52 -6.22
C ARG A 28 -12.39 -17.04 -4.95
N ARG A 29 -11.62 -16.54 -3.98
CA ARG A 29 -12.18 -16.07 -2.71
C ARG A 29 -12.97 -14.78 -2.91
N VAL A 30 -12.45 -13.84 -3.71
CA VAL A 30 -13.19 -12.62 -4.07
C VAL A 30 -14.50 -12.96 -4.82
N ALA A 31 -14.49 -13.89 -5.77
CA ALA A 31 -15.69 -14.31 -6.48
C ALA A 31 -16.76 -14.89 -5.54
N LYS A 32 -16.31 -15.62 -4.51
CA LYS A 32 -17.21 -16.19 -3.48
C LYS A 32 -17.92 -15.10 -2.68
N GLU A 33 -17.27 -13.99 -2.40
CA GLU A 33 -17.89 -12.85 -1.67
C GLU A 33 -19.03 -12.19 -2.44
N PHE A 34 -19.01 -12.30 -3.78
CA PHE A 34 -20.06 -11.80 -4.67
C PHE A 34 -21.09 -12.86 -5.08
N ASP A 35 -20.89 -14.11 -4.65
CA ASP A 35 -21.68 -15.27 -5.10
C ASP A 35 -21.73 -15.42 -6.63
N VAL A 36 -20.57 -15.27 -7.29
CA VAL A 36 -20.42 -15.38 -8.73
C VAL A 36 -19.33 -16.37 -9.13
N ALA A 37 -19.36 -16.80 -10.39
CA ALA A 37 -18.26 -17.58 -10.96
C ALA A 37 -17.00 -16.71 -11.09
N VAL A 38 -15.81 -17.29 -10.89
CA VAL A 38 -14.52 -16.58 -11.04
C VAL A 38 -14.39 -15.92 -12.41
N SER A 39 -14.94 -16.54 -13.46
CA SER A 39 -14.93 -15.99 -14.81
C SER A 39 -15.64 -14.62 -14.92
N ALA A 40 -16.60 -14.34 -14.06
CA ALA A 40 -17.30 -13.05 -14.05
C ALA A 40 -16.37 -11.90 -13.62
N LEU A 41 -15.37 -12.17 -12.75
CA LEU A 41 -14.41 -11.14 -12.30
C LEU A 41 -13.49 -10.67 -13.42
N TYR A 42 -13.17 -11.55 -14.39
CA TYR A 42 -12.26 -11.22 -15.50
C TYR A 42 -12.82 -10.18 -16.48
N TRP A 43 -14.11 -9.85 -16.38
CA TRP A 43 -14.70 -8.71 -17.09
C TRP A 43 -14.30 -7.36 -16.48
N HIS A 44 -13.86 -7.34 -15.21
CA HIS A 44 -13.55 -6.13 -14.45
C HIS A 44 -12.05 -5.96 -14.16
N VAL A 45 -11.34 -7.09 -13.97
CA VAL A 45 -9.89 -7.12 -13.74
C VAL A 45 -9.27 -8.23 -14.58
N LYS A 46 -8.18 -7.90 -15.28
CA LYS A 46 -7.54 -8.82 -16.24
C LYS A 46 -7.01 -10.10 -15.57
N ASP A 47 -6.46 -9.96 -14.38
CA ASP A 47 -5.80 -11.02 -13.61
C ASP A 47 -5.71 -10.64 -12.13
N LYS A 48 -5.13 -11.55 -11.32
CA LYS A 48 -4.90 -11.29 -9.90
C LYS A 48 -4.01 -10.05 -9.68
N GLN A 49 -2.99 -9.84 -10.51
CA GLN A 49 -2.07 -8.70 -10.32
C GLN A 49 -2.78 -7.36 -10.57
N SER A 50 -3.68 -7.31 -11.55
CA SER A 50 -4.53 -6.15 -11.80
C SER A 50 -5.49 -5.87 -10.64
N LEU A 51 -5.99 -6.91 -9.96
CA LEU A 51 -6.78 -6.76 -8.73
C LEU A 51 -5.92 -6.22 -7.60
N LEU A 52 -4.74 -6.78 -7.36
CA LEU A 52 -3.82 -6.31 -6.32
C LEU A 52 -3.41 -4.85 -6.54
N GLY A 53 -3.16 -4.45 -7.79
CA GLY A 53 -2.91 -3.05 -8.16
C GLY A 53 -4.08 -2.14 -7.82
N ALA A 54 -5.32 -2.56 -8.16
CA ALA A 54 -6.53 -1.82 -7.80
C ALA A 54 -6.72 -1.70 -6.28
N MET A 55 -6.35 -2.73 -5.52
CA MET A 55 -6.41 -2.69 -4.05
C MET A 55 -5.45 -1.64 -3.47
N VAL A 56 -4.23 -1.51 -4.01
CA VAL A 56 -3.29 -0.46 -3.57
C VAL A 56 -3.82 0.92 -3.92
N ASP A 57 -4.37 1.11 -5.11
CA ASP A 57 -4.96 2.39 -5.51
C ASP A 57 -6.16 2.75 -4.61
N GLU A 58 -7.04 1.80 -4.29
CA GLU A 58 -8.18 1.96 -3.37
C GLU A 58 -7.74 2.28 -1.94
N LEU A 59 -6.68 1.61 -1.44
CA LEU A 59 -6.12 1.87 -0.11
C LEU A 59 -5.72 3.33 0.08
N LEU A 60 -5.30 3.99 -1.01
CA LEU A 60 -4.83 5.37 -1.02
C LEU A 60 -5.90 6.37 -1.49
N ASP A 61 -7.11 5.91 -1.83
CA ASP A 61 -8.12 6.75 -2.48
C ASP A 61 -8.65 7.85 -1.59
N ASP A 62 -8.83 7.56 -0.31
CA ASP A 62 -9.39 8.49 0.68
C ASP A 62 -8.35 9.49 1.23
N ILE A 63 -7.07 9.37 0.84
CA ILE A 63 -6.04 10.27 1.34
C ILE A 63 -6.25 11.68 0.75
N GLN A 64 -6.36 12.66 1.65
CA GLN A 64 -6.36 14.07 1.32
C GLN A 64 -5.00 14.66 1.65
N PHE A 65 -4.30 15.17 0.63
CA PHE A 65 -3.04 15.87 0.83
C PHE A 65 -3.30 17.38 0.90
N ASP A 66 -2.61 18.04 1.83
CA ASP A 66 -2.59 19.48 1.86
C ASP A 66 -1.91 20.04 0.59
N PRO A 67 -2.35 21.22 0.11
CA PRO A 67 -1.68 21.89 -1.00
C PRO A 67 -0.20 22.15 -0.69
N PRO A 68 0.70 22.03 -1.69
CA PRO A 68 2.12 22.31 -1.50
C PRO A 68 2.36 23.72 -0.96
N THR A 69 3.21 23.84 0.05
CA THR A 69 3.56 25.13 0.69
C THR A 69 4.67 25.87 -0.04
N GLY A 70 5.44 25.16 -0.88
CA GLY A 70 6.64 25.63 -1.54
C GLY A 70 7.94 25.23 -0.81
N ASP A 71 7.86 24.72 0.41
CA ASP A 71 8.95 24.02 1.07
C ASP A 71 8.86 22.51 0.75
N TRP A 72 9.53 22.11 -0.33
CA TRP A 72 9.48 20.73 -0.81
C TRP A 72 9.90 19.69 0.23
N ARG A 73 10.80 20.05 1.18
CA ARG A 73 11.22 19.13 2.24
C ARG A 73 10.10 18.87 3.23
N ALA A 74 9.44 19.94 3.66
CA ALA A 74 8.30 19.85 4.57
C ALA A 74 7.13 19.12 3.90
N ASP A 75 6.81 19.48 2.65
CA ASP A 75 5.72 18.90 1.88
C ASP A 75 5.95 17.41 1.61
N LEU A 76 7.17 17.03 1.19
CA LEU A 76 7.56 15.64 0.94
C LEU A 76 7.53 14.81 2.23
N THR A 77 8.02 15.37 3.35
CA THR A 77 7.96 14.72 4.66
C THR A 77 6.51 14.44 5.05
N ALA A 78 5.64 15.43 4.97
CA ALA A 78 4.23 15.30 5.34
C ALA A 78 3.54 14.21 4.52
N ARG A 79 3.72 14.19 3.20
CA ARG A 79 3.12 13.20 2.30
C ARG A 79 3.67 11.80 2.52
N ALA A 80 5.00 11.67 2.63
CA ALA A 80 5.64 10.37 2.87
C ALA A 80 5.19 9.74 4.18
N VAL A 81 5.06 10.54 5.23
CA VAL A 81 4.56 10.07 6.54
C VAL A 81 3.11 9.65 6.46
N LEU A 82 2.24 10.43 5.81
CA LEU A 82 0.81 10.10 5.66
C LEU A 82 0.63 8.80 4.86
N LEU A 83 1.38 8.62 3.78
CA LEU A 83 1.40 7.39 2.99
C LEU A 83 1.89 6.19 3.81
N TYR A 84 2.97 6.37 4.56
CA TYR A 84 3.52 5.34 5.45
C TYR A 84 2.51 4.90 6.50
N ASP A 85 1.91 5.86 7.21
CA ASP A 85 0.92 5.58 8.25
C ASP A 85 -0.32 4.87 7.65
N THR A 86 -0.80 5.30 6.48
CA THR A 86 -1.93 4.65 5.78
C THR A 86 -1.63 3.18 5.46
N ILE A 87 -0.44 2.89 4.92
CA ILE A 87 -0.03 1.51 4.61
C ILE A 87 0.06 0.67 5.88
N LEU A 88 0.59 1.22 6.98
CA LEU A 88 0.73 0.48 8.23
C LEU A 88 -0.60 0.13 8.90
N HIS A 89 -1.65 0.92 8.69
CA HIS A 89 -2.96 0.67 9.30
C HIS A 89 -3.69 -0.56 8.74
N THR A 90 -3.29 -1.05 7.56
CA THR A 90 -3.88 -2.23 6.94
C THR A 90 -2.90 -3.40 6.99
N ARG A 91 -3.35 -4.52 7.53
CA ARG A 91 -2.57 -5.77 7.60
C ARG A 91 -2.01 -6.13 6.22
N ASP A 92 -0.74 -6.54 6.16
CA ASP A 92 -0.02 -6.98 4.96
C ASP A 92 0.02 -5.96 3.80
N ALA A 93 -0.44 -4.72 4.02
CA ALA A 93 -0.50 -3.71 2.96
C ALA A 93 0.89 -3.28 2.49
N ALA A 94 1.92 -3.34 3.34
CA ALA A 94 3.29 -3.06 2.92
C ALA A 94 3.81 -4.11 1.92
N GLU A 95 3.57 -5.41 2.17
CA GLU A 95 3.92 -6.51 1.26
C GLU A 95 3.12 -6.41 -0.04
N LEU A 96 1.81 -6.15 0.05
CA LEU A 96 0.96 -5.91 -1.10
C LEU A 96 1.50 -4.76 -1.96
N THR A 97 1.79 -3.61 -1.35
CA THR A 97 2.29 -2.42 -2.05
C THR A 97 3.66 -2.68 -2.68
N ALA A 98 4.58 -3.34 -1.96
CA ALA A 98 5.89 -3.74 -2.49
C ALA A 98 5.76 -4.61 -3.75
N SER A 99 4.88 -5.63 -3.71
CA SER A 99 4.62 -6.52 -4.84
C SER A 99 4.05 -5.79 -6.06
N VAL A 100 3.08 -4.90 -5.82
CA VAL A 100 2.42 -4.10 -6.88
C VAL A 100 3.40 -3.14 -7.54
N LEU A 101 4.25 -2.46 -6.77
CA LEU A 101 5.27 -1.56 -7.30
C LEU A 101 6.36 -2.31 -8.07
N ALA A 102 6.82 -3.46 -7.55
CA ALA A 102 7.83 -4.29 -8.22
C ALA A 102 7.37 -4.79 -9.60
N LEU A 103 6.07 -5.06 -9.76
CA LEU A 103 5.48 -5.56 -11.01
C LEU A 103 4.92 -4.43 -11.89
N GLY A 104 4.87 -3.19 -11.41
CA GLY A 104 4.30 -2.05 -12.15
C GLY A 104 2.80 -2.20 -12.44
N THR A 105 2.05 -2.92 -11.56
CA THR A 105 0.62 -3.20 -11.78
C THR A 105 -0.33 -2.20 -11.12
N GLY A 106 0.22 -1.24 -10.34
CA GLY A 106 -0.53 -0.19 -9.63
C GLY A 106 0.41 0.70 -8.82
N GLY A 107 -0.14 1.41 -7.83
CA GLY A 107 0.61 2.33 -6.98
C GLY A 107 0.91 3.68 -7.64
N LYS A 108 0.16 4.02 -8.70
CA LYS A 108 0.31 5.29 -9.42
C LYS A 108 0.06 6.48 -8.51
N LYS A 109 -1.01 6.40 -7.69
CA LYS A 109 -1.35 7.46 -6.71
C LYS A 109 -0.23 7.72 -5.70
N LEU A 110 0.45 6.66 -5.22
CA LEU A 110 1.59 6.80 -4.30
C LEU A 110 2.73 7.58 -4.95
N ARG A 111 3.08 7.22 -6.19
CA ARG A 111 4.12 7.92 -6.95
C ARG A 111 3.73 9.37 -7.23
N GLU A 112 2.54 9.62 -7.76
CA GLU A 112 2.05 10.96 -8.11
C GLU A 112 2.02 11.89 -6.90
N ALA A 113 1.59 11.39 -5.74
CA ALA A 113 1.58 12.15 -4.50
C ALA A 113 2.97 12.64 -4.08
N LEU A 114 4.00 11.82 -4.31
CA LEU A 114 5.39 12.21 -3.99
C LEU A 114 6.01 13.07 -5.09
N ASP A 115 5.78 12.73 -6.37
CA ASP A 115 6.33 13.47 -7.51
C ASP A 115 5.88 14.94 -7.54
N GLU A 116 4.64 15.22 -7.11
CA GLU A 116 4.10 16.58 -7.07
C GLU A 116 4.91 17.53 -6.19
N VAL A 117 5.53 17.02 -5.12
CA VAL A 117 6.29 17.84 -4.15
C VAL A 117 7.80 17.54 -4.16
N SER A 118 8.22 16.51 -4.85
CA SER A 118 9.63 16.10 -4.93
C SER A 118 10.43 17.00 -5.88
N PRO A 119 11.69 17.32 -5.58
CA PRO A 119 12.52 18.12 -6.47
C PRO A 119 12.90 17.39 -7.77
N ASN A 120 12.86 16.06 -7.76
CA ASN A 120 13.19 15.20 -8.91
C ASN A 120 12.79 13.74 -8.65
N THR A 121 12.76 12.95 -9.74
CA THR A 121 12.35 11.54 -9.70
C THR A 121 13.30 10.65 -8.88
N VAL A 122 14.58 10.99 -8.78
CA VAL A 122 15.54 10.21 -7.97
C VAL A 122 15.18 10.30 -6.50
N THR A 123 14.81 11.50 -6.03
CA THR A 123 14.33 11.72 -4.66
C THR A 123 13.03 10.93 -4.42
N THR A 124 12.07 10.98 -5.34
CA THR A 124 10.84 10.19 -5.25
C THR A 124 11.15 8.70 -5.11
N ASP A 125 12.00 8.15 -5.98
CA ASP A 125 12.35 6.72 -5.97
C ASP A 125 13.04 6.30 -4.67
N ALA A 126 13.93 7.15 -4.15
CA ALA A 126 14.60 6.91 -2.88
C ALA A 126 13.61 6.90 -1.70
N ILE A 127 12.71 7.88 -1.65
CA ILE A 127 11.68 7.97 -0.59
C ILE A 127 10.68 6.82 -0.68
N MET A 128 10.25 6.42 -1.88
CA MET A 128 9.40 5.25 -2.07
C MET A 128 10.07 3.98 -1.55
N SER A 129 11.36 3.79 -1.86
CA SER A 129 12.13 2.63 -1.42
C SER A 129 12.28 2.60 0.12
N LEU A 130 12.58 3.75 0.71
CA LEU A 130 12.67 3.93 2.16
C LEU A 130 11.34 3.61 2.84
N LEU A 131 10.25 4.18 2.33
CA LEU A 131 8.89 4.01 2.86
C LEU A 131 8.50 2.53 2.87
N ILE A 132 8.62 1.87 1.72
CA ILE A 132 8.25 0.45 1.58
C ILE A 132 9.15 -0.44 2.42
N GLY A 133 10.46 -0.20 2.45
CA GLY A 133 11.40 -0.97 3.28
C GLY A 133 11.06 -0.88 4.76
N HIS A 134 10.86 0.34 5.28
CA HIS A 134 10.46 0.54 6.68
C HIS A 134 9.09 -0.06 7.00
N ALA A 135 8.09 0.15 6.14
CA ALA A 135 6.75 -0.38 6.36
C ALA A 135 6.74 -1.92 6.37
N THR A 136 7.45 -2.56 5.45
CA THR A 136 7.58 -4.02 5.38
C THR A 136 8.24 -4.58 6.64
N LEU A 137 9.39 -4.01 7.04
CA LEU A 137 10.08 -4.46 8.25
C LEU A 137 9.23 -4.26 9.50
N HIS A 138 8.51 -3.16 9.59
CA HIS A 138 7.62 -2.88 10.71
C HIS A 138 6.49 -3.91 10.80
N GLN A 139 5.77 -4.16 9.70
CA GLN A 139 4.67 -5.14 9.67
C GLN A 139 5.16 -6.56 9.95
N GLN A 140 6.31 -6.97 9.41
CA GLN A 140 6.90 -8.29 9.69
C GLN A 140 7.25 -8.46 11.17
N ARG A 141 7.81 -7.42 11.82
CA ARG A 141 8.09 -7.45 13.27
C ARG A 141 6.82 -7.58 14.09
N MET A 142 5.80 -6.80 13.76
CA MET A 142 4.50 -6.87 14.44
C MET A 142 3.86 -8.26 14.30
N GLN A 143 3.94 -8.88 13.12
CA GLN A 143 3.44 -10.24 12.90
C GLN A 143 4.23 -11.28 13.70
N ALA A 144 5.57 -11.17 13.72
CA ALA A 144 6.42 -12.07 14.49
C ALA A 144 6.09 -11.99 16.01
N GLN A 145 5.92 -10.77 16.53
CA GLN A 145 5.52 -10.55 17.93
C GLN A 145 4.14 -11.15 18.23
N ALA A 146 3.18 -11.00 17.32
CA ALA A 146 1.84 -11.58 17.46
C ALA A 146 1.87 -13.12 17.49
N LEU A 147 2.90 -13.74 16.91
CA LEU A 147 3.16 -15.18 16.96
C LEU A 147 4.03 -15.62 18.16
N GLY A 148 4.36 -14.68 19.08
CA GLY A 148 5.18 -14.98 20.26
C GLY A 148 6.68 -15.07 19.99
N VAL A 149 7.15 -14.61 18.84
CA VAL A 149 8.58 -14.52 18.55
C VAL A 149 9.15 -13.29 19.25
N GLU A 150 10.22 -13.49 20.06
CA GLU A 150 10.98 -12.35 20.60
C GLU A 150 11.65 -11.62 19.44
N VAL A 151 11.26 -10.35 19.29
CA VAL A 151 11.89 -9.44 18.33
C VAL A 151 12.77 -8.50 19.15
N GLU A 152 14.08 -8.49 18.86
CA GLU A 152 14.99 -7.50 19.47
C GLU A 152 14.40 -6.11 19.27
N GLU A 153 14.29 -5.35 20.38
CA GLU A 153 14.00 -3.92 20.29
C GLU A 153 15.14 -3.28 19.50
N SER A 154 14.91 -3.14 18.22
CA SER A 154 15.85 -2.45 17.38
C SER A 154 15.91 -1.00 17.89
N THR A 155 17.11 -0.52 18.20
CA THR A 155 17.44 0.91 18.33
C THR A 155 17.21 1.63 17.00
N THR A 156 16.30 1.11 16.20
CA THR A 156 16.08 1.52 14.82
C THR A 156 15.48 2.90 14.80
N THR A 157 16.20 3.78 14.19
CA THR A 157 15.74 5.03 13.58
C THR A 157 14.29 4.85 13.09
N THR A 158 13.39 5.68 13.55
CA THR A 158 12.01 5.65 13.04
C THR A 158 12.00 6.02 11.56
N PHE A 159 10.93 5.69 10.85
CA PHE A 159 10.80 6.15 9.45
C PHE A 159 10.98 7.66 9.34
N ARG A 160 10.44 8.44 10.28
CA ARG A 160 10.58 9.92 10.31
C ARG A 160 12.03 10.35 10.46
N ASP A 161 12.79 9.71 11.36
CA ASP A 161 14.21 10.03 11.55
C ASP A 161 15.04 9.71 10.31
N ALA A 162 14.79 8.54 9.70
CA ALA A 162 15.44 8.14 8.46
C ALA A 162 15.13 9.11 7.30
N LEU A 163 13.87 9.54 7.20
CA LEU A 163 13.44 10.51 6.20
C LEU A 163 14.14 11.86 6.39
N GLN A 164 14.25 12.36 7.63
CA GLN A 164 14.94 13.61 7.94
C GLN A 164 16.44 13.58 7.59
N LEU A 165 17.06 12.40 7.63
CA LEU A 165 18.47 12.26 7.22
C LEU A 165 18.66 12.27 5.70
N MET A 166 17.60 11.98 4.94
CA MET A 166 17.66 11.89 3.48
C MET A 166 17.30 13.20 2.77
N ILE A 167 16.54 14.07 3.41
CA ILE A 167 16.04 15.33 2.83
C ILE A 167 16.37 16.52 3.70
#